data_428e8803f11ebec3a18e299427110494
#
_entry.id   428e8803f11ebec3a18e299427110494
#
_cell.length_a   1.000
_cell.length_b   1.000
_cell.length_c   1.000
_cell.angle_alpha   90.00
_cell.angle_beta   90.00
_cell.angle_gamma   90.00
#
_symmetry.space_group_name_H-M   'P 1'
#
loop_
_entity.id
_entity.type
_entity.pdbx_description
1 polymer ?
#
loop_
_entity_poly.entity_id
_entity_poly.type
_entity_poly.pdbx_seq_one_letter_code
_entity_poly.pdbx_strand_id
1 'polypeptide(L)'
;MAMTSASPQQTLKAVFGFDDFRGGQQAVVSHVLKGHSTAAIFATGAGKSLCYQLPALHLPHLTLVVSPLLALMQDQLAFLQARGIAAASIDSTQERDATRDVMERAKRGELNILMVSVERLKNERFRNFLRQVPISLLVVDEAHCLSEWGHNFRPDYLKLPDYQREFAIPQVLLLTATATPAVIADMREKFAIAPEHVVTTGFYRPNLELLVAPAMEDRQQQLVEWLRPQMQPGSEAPTIIYVTLQQTAEQVASALKAQDIAAQAYHAGLDSQRRDEIQRQFMSSESPCIVATIAFGMGIDKGNIRNVVHYDLPKSIENYSQEIGRAGRDGLPSTCLTMAGRDGLRVLENFVYGDTPEYSGIVRLLEEVASAANTPDRQWEVLLNTLSRDTNIRLLPLKTLLVRLEMHGVIAPR
;
A
#
# COMPACT_ATOMS: atom_id res chain seq x y z
N MET A 1 23.60 -19.74 -2.74
CA MET A 1 22.36 -20.51 -3.02
C MET A 1 22.46 -21.20 -4.36
N ALA A 2 22.05 -22.47 -4.49
CA ALA A 2 22.03 -23.15 -5.79
C ALA A 2 20.87 -22.56 -6.61
N MET A 3 21.16 -22.02 -7.79
CA MET A 3 20.13 -21.66 -8.77
C MET A 3 19.31 -22.90 -9.10
N THR A 4 17.99 -22.78 -9.05
CA THR A 4 17.10 -23.89 -9.41
C THR A 4 17.28 -24.21 -10.90
N SER A 5 17.61 -25.44 -11.23
CA SER A 5 17.66 -25.92 -12.63
C SER A 5 16.25 -26.10 -13.24
N ALA A 6 15.22 -26.01 -12.43
CA ALA A 6 13.82 -26.10 -12.84
C ALA A 6 13.37 -24.89 -13.65
N SER A 7 12.50 -25.07 -14.62
CA SER A 7 11.88 -23.97 -15.33
C SER A 7 10.93 -23.17 -14.40
N PRO A 8 10.62 -21.90 -14.71
CA PRO A 8 9.63 -21.11 -13.95
C PRO A 8 8.28 -21.83 -13.81
N GLN A 9 7.82 -22.53 -14.85
CA GLN A 9 6.59 -23.29 -14.83
C GLN A 9 6.66 -24.49 -13.86
N GLN A 10 7.80 -25.18 -13.82
CA GLN A 10 8.01 -26.27 -12.87
C GLN A 10 8.05 -25.78 -11.43
N THR A 11 8.71 -24.64 -11.19
CA THR A 11 8.73 -23.99 -9.87
C THR A 11 7.33 -23.53 -9.45
N LEU A 12 6.54 -22.95 -10.36
CA LEU A 12 5.16 -22.56 -10.12
C LEU A 12 4.33 -23.73 -9.58
N LYS A 13 4.44 -24.89 -10.22
CA LYS A 13 3.70 -26.09 -9.82
C LYS A 13 4.24 -26.71 -8.53
N ALA A 14 5.54 -26.89 -8.44
CA ALA A 14 6.18 -27.63 -7.34
C ALA A 14 6.17 -26.88 -6.01
N VAL A 15 6.38 -25.54 -6.05
CA VAL A 15 6.51 -24.71 -4.84
C VAL A 15 5.20 -23.99 -4.50
N PHE A 16 4.52 -23.45 -5.50
CA PHE A 16 3.32 -22.64 -5.28
C PHE A 16 2.01 -23.40 -5.46
N GLY A 17 2.05 -24.59 -6.08
CA GLY A 17 0.88 -25.45 -6.27
C GLY A 17 -0.09 -24.96 -7.35
N PHE A 18 0.38 -24.11 -8.26
CA PHE A 18 -0.43 -23.61 -9.39
C PHE A 18 -0.01 -24.30 -10.68
N ASP A 19 -0.99 -24.72 -11.49
CA ASP A 19 -0.71 -25.38 -12.76
C ASP A 19 -0.28 -24.37 -13.84
N ASP A 20 -0.86 -23.17 -13.85
CA ASP A 20 -0.61 -22.12 -14.85
C ASP A 20 -0.49 -20.73 -14.26
N PHE A 21 0.28 -19.88 -14.94
CA PHE A 21 0.33 -18.44 -14.66
C PHE A 21 -1.01 -17.77 -15.01
N ARG A 22 -1.40 -16.80 -14.20
CA ARG A 22 -2.60 -16.00 -14.43
C ARG A 22 -2.26 -14.67 -15.10
N GLY A 23 -3.09 -14.22 -16.04
CA GLY A 23 -2.96 -12.90 -16.68
C GLY A 23 -1.54 -12.61 -17.16
N GLY A 24 -1.01 -11.44 -16.79
CA GLY A 24 0.33 -11.01 -17.18
C GLY A 24 1.51 -11.58 -16.38
N GLN A 25 1.27 -12.48 -15.40
CA GLN A 25 2.32 -12.99 -14.51
C GLN A 25 3.50 -13.59 -15.26
N GLN A 26 3.24 -14.41 -16.28
CA GLN A 26 4.29 -15.06 -17.08
C GLN A 26 5.19 -14.03 -17.78
N ALA A 27 4.60 -12.98 -18.32
CA ALA A 27 5.36 -11.89 -18.99
C ALA A 27 6.26 -11.18 -17.97
N VAL A 28 5.74 -10.82 -16.80
CA VAL A 28 6.53 -10.15 -15.74
C VAL A 28 7.67 -11.05 -15.27
N VAL A 29 7.40 -12.32 -14.96
CA VAL A 29 8.43 -13.29 -14.54
C VAL A 29 9.51 -13.42 -15.62
N SER A 30 9.11 -13.51 -16.90
CA SER A 30 10.06 -13.59 -18.01
C SER A 30 10.95 -12.34 -18.13
N HIS A 31 10.39 -11.14 -17.99
CA HIS A 31 11.17 -9.89 -18.02
C HIS A 31 12.16 -9.83 -16.86
N VAL A 32 11.72 -10.13 -15.65
CA VAL A 32 12.57 -10.13 -14.46
C VAL A 32 13.72 -11.13 -14.58
N LEU A 33 13.45 -12.35 -15.04
CA LEU A 33 14.49 -13.38 -15.19
C LEU A 33 15.47 -13.09 -16.34
N LYS A 34 15.09 -12.24 -17.29
CA LYS A 34 15.99 -11.70 -18.33
C LYS A 34 16.79 -10.48 -17.86
N GLY A 35 16.62 -10.02 -16.63
CA GLY A 35 17.32 -8.87 -16.07
C GLY A 35 16.72 -7.51 -16.44
N HIS A 36 15.46 -7.47 -16.89
CA HIS A 36 14.79 -6.23 -17.28
C HIS A 36 14.05 -5.62 -16.09
N SER A 37 14.27 -4.33 -15.85
CA SER A 37 13.39 -3.55 -14.96
C SER A 37 11.98 -3.52 -15.53
N THR A 38 10.99 -3.82 -14.68
CA THR A 38 9.62 -4.11 -15.12
C THR A 38 8.61 -3.41 -14.21
N ALA A 39 7.49 -2.97 -14.77
CA ALA A 39 6.33 -2.50 -14.01
C ALA A 39 5.13 -3.41 -14.27
N ALA A 40 4.50 -3.92 -13.20
CA ALA A 40 3.32 -4.75 -13.26
C ALA A 40 2.12 -4.02 -12.62
N ILE A 41 1.15 -3.64 -13.45
CA ILE A 41 -0.08 -2.97 -13.04
C ILE A 41 -1.22 -4.00 -13.13
N PHE A 42 -1.48 -4.68 -12.03
CA PHE A 42 -2.45 -5.76 -11.94
C PHE A 42 -3.54 -5.42 -10.93
N ALA A 43 -4.78 -5.69 -11.28
CA ALA A 43 -5.89 -5.52 -10.36
C ALA A 43 -5.64 -6.23 -9.01
N THR A 44 -6.26 -5.72 -7.96
CA THR A 44 -6.21 -6.36 -6.63
C THR A 44 -6.69 -7.81 -6.73
N GLY A 45 -5.96 -8.73 -6.10
CA GLY A 45 -6.27 -10.16 -6.16
C GLY A 45 -5.74 -10.91 -7.41
N ALA A 46 -5.09 -10.22 -8.36
CA ALA A 46 -4.52 -10.84 -9.56
C ALA A 46 -3.17 -11.55 -9.34
N GLY A 47 -2.73 -11.71 -8.10
CA GLY A 47 -1.52 -12.47 -7.76
C GLY A 47 -0.21 -11.74 -8.07
N LYS A 48 -0.14 -10.42 -7.82
CA LYS A 48 1.07 -9.59 -7.99
C LYS A 48 2.29 -10.15 -7.27
N SER A 49 2.11 -10.67 -6.06
CA SER A 49 3.21 -11.14 -5.21
C SER A 49 3.99 -12.29 -5.86
N LEU A 50 3.33 -13.17 -6.61
CA LEU A 50 3.99 -14.26 -7.32
C LEU A 50 5.04 -13.75 -8.33
N CYS A 51 4.84 -12.55 -8.88
CA CYS A 51 5.74 -11.92 -9.84
C CYS A 51 7.15 -11.64 -9.30
N TYR A 52 7.34 -11.59 -7.99
CA TYR A 52 8.67 -11.53 -7.37
C TYR A 52 9.03 -12.79 -6.57
N GLN A 53 8.04 -13.44 -5.96
CA GLN A 53 8.27 -14.61 -5.11
C GLN A 53 8.88 -15.76 -5.92
N LEU A 54 8.37 -16.01 -7.11
CA LEU A 54 8.89 -17.06 -7.98
C LEU A 54 10.27 -16.70 -8.55
N PRO A 55 10.50 -15.53 -9.16
CA PRO A 55 11.83 -15.15 -9.63
C PRO A 55 12.89 -15.14 -8.53
N ALA A 56 12.56 -14.81 -7.29
CA ALA A 56 13.49 -14.83 -6.17
C ALA A 56 14.14 -16.20 -5.94
N LEU A 57 13.50 -17.29 -6.36
CA LEU A 57 14.06 -18.65 -6.29
C LEU A 57 15.03 -18.96 -7.43
N HIS A 58 14.98 -18.19 -8.51
CA HIS A 58 15.81 -18.36 -9.69
C HIS A 58 16.96 -17.33 -9.77
N LEU A 59 16.86 -16.23 -9.05
CA LEU A 59 17.88 -15.21 -9.02
C LEU A 59 19.07 -15.59 -8.12
N PRO A 60 20.30 -15.20 -8.47
CA PRO A 60 21.50 -15.65 -7.75
C PRO A 60 21.65 -15.03 -6.37
N HIS A 61 21.07 -13.86 -6.14
CA HIS A 61 21.24 -13.08 -4.91
C HIS A 61 19.89 -12.64 -4.34
N LEU A 62 19.94 -11.90 -3.24
CA LEU A 62 18.79 -11.43 -2.49
C LEU A 62 17.79 -10.65 -3.36
N THR A 63 16.50 -10.89 -3.15
CA THR A 63 15.42 -10.03 -3.58
C THR A 63 15.00 -9.14 -2.40
N LEU A 64 15.20 -7.83 -2.55
CA LEU A 64 14.81 -6.83 -1.56
C LEU A 64 13.42 -6.29 -1.90
N VAL A 65 12.45 -6.47 -1.00
CA VAL A 65 11.08 -6.01 -1.18
C VAL A 65 10.82 -4.83 -0.25
N VAL A 66 10.45 -3.68 -0.82
CA VAL A 66 10.02 -2.50 -0.08
C VAL A 66 8.50 -2.41 -0.14
N SER A 67 7.85 -2.47 1.02
CA SER A 67 6.38 -2.37 1.14
C SER A 67 5.99 -1.33 2.19
N PRO A 68 4.89 -0.58 1.98
CA PRO A 68 4.42 0.39 2.95
C PRO A 68 3.60 -0.21 4.10
N LEU A 69 3.33 -1.52 4.07
CA LEU A 69 2.31 -2.18 4.89
C LEU A 69 2.89 -3.33 5.71
N LEU A 70 3.16 -3.09 6.99
CA LEU A 70 3.74 -4.09 7.90
C LEU A 70 2.85 -5.34 8.04
N ALA A 71 1.53 -5.18 8.18
CA ALA A 71 0.61 -6.31 8.31
C ALA A 71 0.64 -7.23 7.08
N LEU A 72 0.64 -6.64 5.88
CA LEU A 72 0.72 -7.41 4.63
C LEU A 72 2.06 -8.14 4.51
N MET A 73 3.15 -7.53 4.99
CA MET A 73 4.47 -8.18 5.02
C MET A 73 4.46 -9.44 5.88
N GLN A 74 3.79 -9.43 7.02
CA GLN A 74 3.71 -10.61 7.92
C GLN A 74 2.93 -11.77 7.27
N ASP A 75 1.80 -11.46 6.62
CA ASP A 75 1.01 -12.49 5.90
C ASP A 75 1.81 -13.08 4.73
N GLN A 76 2.50 -12.24 3.97
CA GLN A 76 3.38 -12.67 2.88
C GLN A 76 4.54 -13.53 3.40
N LEU A 77 5.13 -13.14 4.53
CA LEU A 77 6.22 -13.88 5.16
C LEU A 77 5.76 -15.27 5.61
N ALA A 78 4.61 -15.34 6.29
CA ALA A 78 4.03 -16.62 6.72
C ALA A 78 3.75 -17.55 5.51
N PHE A 79 3.20 -16.99 4.43
CA PHE A 79 2.95 -17.72 3.18
C PHE A 79 4.23 -18.30 2.57
N LEU A 80 5.32 -17.52 2.54
CA LEU A 80 6.61 -17.94 2.00
C LEU A 80 7.27 -19.01 2.86
N GLN A 81 7.29 -18.80 4.18
CA GLN A 81 7.88 -19.74 5.13
C GLN A 81 7.16 -21.09 5.15
N ALA A 82 5.84 -21.09 5.05
CA ALA A 82 5.04 -22.33 4.94
C ALA A 82 5.39 -23.17 3.68
N ARG A 83 6.02 -22.55 2.67
CA ARG A 83 6.50 -23.20 1.44
C ARG A 83 8.00 -23.50 1.45
N GLY A 84 8.65 -23.32 2.60
CA GLY A 84 10.09 -23.56 2.73
C GLY A 84 10.96 -22.52 2.02
N ILE A 85 10.39 -21.35 1.66
CA ILE A 85 11.15 -20.25 1.04
C ILE A 85 11.84 -19.45 2.14
N ALA A 86 13.15 -19.27 2.00
CA ALA A 86 13.96 -18.51 2.97
C ALA A 86 13.67 -17.00 2.85
N ALA A 87 12.71 -16.53 3.63
CA ALA A 87 12.28 -15.15 3.67
C ALA A 87 12.30 -14.59 5.11
N ALA A 88 12.59 -13.31 5.23
CA ALA A 88 12.56 -12.58 6.50
C ALA A 88 12.08 -11.14 6.27
N SER A 89 11.68 -10.47 7.36
CA SER A 89 11.37 -9.05 7.34
C SER A 89 12.23 -8.29 8.35
N ILE A 90 12.42 -7.00 8.10
CA ILE A 90 12.98 -6.06 9.07
C ILE A 90 12.07 -4.83 9.12
N ASP A 91 11.40 -4.65 10.24
CA ASP A 91 10.52 -3.52 10.49
C ASP A 91 10.83 -2.80 11.81
N SER A 92 10.09 -1.76 12.13
CA SER A 92 10.31 -0.94 13.32
C SER A 92 9.83 -1.58 14.64
N THR A 93 9.08 -2.67 14.56
CA THR A 93 8.48 -3.34 15.74
C THR A 93 9.35 -4.47 16.29
N GLN A 94 10.36 -4.91 15.51
CA GLN A 94 11.21 -6.03 15.87
C GLN A 94 12.29 -5.65 16.89
N GLU A 95 12.62 -6.60 17.74
CA GLU A 95 13.74 -6.51 18.68
C GLU A 95 15.08 -6.43 17.96
N ARG A 96 16.08 -5.79 18.60
CA ARG A 96 17.41 -5.56 18.02
C ARG A 96 18.13 -6.85 17.67
N ASP A 97 18.00 -7.88 18.51
CA ASP A 97 18.69 -9.15 18.30
C ASP A 97 18.10 -9.94 17.12
N ALA A 98 16.76 -9.95 16.98
CA ALA A 98 16.09 -10.55 15.83
C ALA A 98 16.49 -9.84 14.52
N THR A 99 16.52 -8.50 14.53
CA THR A 99 16.99 -7.71 13.38
C THR A 99 18.45 -8.07 13.01
N ARG A 100 19.32 -8.24 14.00
CA ARG A 100 20.72 -8.59 13.79
C ARG A 100 20.87 -9.99 13.18
N ASP A 101 20.13 -10.97 13.66
CA ASP A 101 20.12 -12.33 13.08
C ASP A 101 19.73 -12.32 11.61
N VAL A 102 18.65 -11.61 11.26
CA VAL A 102 18.21 -11.47 9.86
C VAL A 102 19.30 -10.83 8.99
N MET A 103 19.97 -9.79 9.48
CA MET A 103 21.06 -9.14 8.75
C MET A 103 22.24 -10.09 8.50
N GLU A 104 22.64 -10.89 9.48
CA GLU A 104 23.71 -11.87 9.34
C GLU A 104 23.33 -13.01 8.38
N ARG A 105 22.10 -13.50 8.43
CA ARG A 105 21.59 -14.50 7.47
C ARG A 105 21.61 -13.96 6.03
N ALA A 106 21.19 -12.70 5.85
CA ALA A 106 21.25 -12.06 4.53
C ALA A 106 22.69 -11.94 4.00
N LYS A 107 23.66 -11.55 4.85
CA LYS A 107 25.08 -11.50 4.47
C LYS A 107 25.65 -12.87 4.07
N ARG A 108 25.22 -13.94 4.75
CA ARG A 108 25.64 -15.30 4.40
C ARG A 108 24.95 -15.87 3.16
N GLY A 109 24.03 -15.10 2.54
CA GLY A 109 23.27 -15.53 1.37
C GLY A 109 22.23 -16.62 1.69
N GLU A 110 21.75 -16.69 2.93
CA GLU A 110 20.77 -17.68 3.39
C GLU A 110 19.33 -17.27 3.12
N LEU A 111 19.11 -16.04 2.64
CA LEU A 111 17.76 -15.52 2.34
C LEU A 111 17.55 -15.35 0.84
N ASN A 112 16.39 -15.77 0.35
CA ASN A 112 15.90 -15.45 -0.99
C ASN A 112 15.25 -14.06 -1.03
N ILE A 113 14.49 -13.73 0.03
CA ILE A 113 13.66 -12.52 0.09
C ILE A 113 13.88 -11.83 1.44
N LEU A 114 14.12 -10.52 1.40
CA LEU A 114 14.12 -9.65 2.55
C LEU A 114 13.06 -8.55 2.34
N MET A 115 12.08 -8.49 3.23
CA MET A 115 11.03 -7.47 3.20
C MET A 115 11.36 -6.36 4.21
N VAL A 116 11.22 -5.11 3.78
CA VAL A 116 11.51 -3.95 4.62
C VAL A 116 10.48 -2.84 4.40
N SER A 117 10.27 -2.00 5.41
CA SER A 117 9.58 -0.74 5.21
C SER A 117 10.51 0.31 4.61
N VAL A 118 9.95 1.25 3.85
CA VAL A 118 10.75 2.32 3.23
C VAL A 118 11.45 3.19 4.28
N GLU A 119 10.84 3.39 5.44
CA GLU A 119 11.38 4.16 6.56
C GLU A 119 12.69 3.55 7.09
N ARG A 120 12.84 2.23 6.96
CA ARG A 120 14.07 1.52 7.39
C ARG A 120 15.29 1.94 6.58
N LEU A 121 15.10 2.32 5.33
CA LEU A 121 16.16 2.80 4.44
C LEU A 121 16.75 4.17 4.85
N LYS A 122 16.08 4.91 5.75
CA LYS A 122 16.65 6.14 6.33
C LYS A 122 17.77 5.86 7.32
N ASN A 123 17.80 4.69 7.93
CA ASN A 123 18.78 4.33 8.92
C ASN A 123 20.12 4.01 8.25
N GLU A 124 21.14 4.81 8.55
CA GLU A 124 22.46 4.68 7.90
C GLU A 124 23.14 3.35 8.21
N ARG A 125 23.00 2.83 9.43
CA ARG A 125 23.52 1.50 9.79
C ARG A 125 22.90 0.39 8.94
N PHE A 126 21.61 0.51 8.66
CA PHE A 126 20.91 -0.43 7.79
C PHE A 126 21.36 -0.29 6.33
N ARG A 127 21.54 0.93 5.83
CA ARG A 127 22.10 1.16 4.49
C ARG A 127 23.52 0.61 4.36
N ASN A 128 24.37 0.81 5.35
CA ASN A 128 25.72 0.24 5.39
C ASN A 128 25.71 -1.29 5.34
N PHE A 129 24.72 -1.93 5.96
CA PHE A 129 24.52 -3.37 5.81
C PHE A 129 24.11 -3.73 4.38
N LEU A 130 23.15 -3.06 3.77
CA LEU A 130 22.68 -3.36 2.41
C LEU A 130 23.78 -3.19 1.36
N ARG A 131 24.70 -2.23 1.52
CA ARG A 131 25.87 -2.07 0.64
C ARG A 131 26.79 -3.28 0.62
N GLN A 132 26.75 -4.14 1.65
CA GLN A 132 27.58 -5.34 1.78
C GLN A 132 26.86 -6.60 1.27
N VAL A 133 25.60 -6.54 0.91
CA VAL A 133 24.80 -7.69 0.49
C VAL A 133 24.55 -7.61 -1.01
N PRO A 134 24.91 -8.64 -1.80
CA PRO A 134 24.55 -8.69 -3.20
C PRO A 134 23.03 -8.80 -3.34
N ILE A 135 22.42 -7.90 -4.12
CA ILE A 135 20.98 -7.84 -4.36
C ILE A 135 20.71 -7.98 -5.86
N SER A 136 19.93 -8.96 -6.27
CA SER A 136 19.57 -9.19 -7.67
C SER A 136 18.38 -8.37 -8.13
N LEU A 137 17.44 -8.06 -7.23
CA LEU A 137 16.16 -7.43 -7.57
C LEU A 137 15.69 -6.53 -6.45
N LEU A 138 15.31 -5.29 -6.79
CA LEU A 138 14.53 -4.41 -5.92
C LEU A 138 13.06 -4.54 -6.32
N VAL A 139 12.21 -4.90 -5.38
CA VAL A 139 10.75 -4.90 -5.56
C VAL A 139 10.16 -3.73 -4.81
N VAL A 140 9.38 -2.91 -5.48
CA VAL A 140 8.64 -1.80 -4.89
C VAL A 140 7.15 -2.15 -4.92
N ASP A 141 6.63 -2.55 -3.79
CA ASP A 141 5.20 -2.80 -3.63
C ASP A 141 4.45 -1.49 -3.42
N GLU A 142 3.19 -1.45 -3.87
CA GLU A 142 2.37 -0.23 -3.91
C GLU A 142 3.12 0.94 -4.60
N ALA A 143 3.75 0.66 -5.73
CA ALA A 143 4.65 1.58 -6.42
C ALA A 143 4.00 2.91 -6.84
N HIS A 144 2.66 3.01 -6.88
CA HIS A 144 1.96 4.27 -7.07
C HIS A 144 2.28 5.31 -5.97
N CYS A 145 2.70 4.87 -4.77
CA CYS A 145 3.16 5.75 -3.69
C CYS A 145 4.41 6.58 -4.06
N LEU A 146 5.12 6.20 -5.10
CA LEU A 146 6.30 6.89 -5.65
C LEU A 146 5.94 8.16 -6.41
N SER A 147 4.73 8.24 -6.96
CA SER A 147 4.29 9.34 -7.81
C SER A 147 3.48 10.37 -7.04
N GLU A 148 3.83 11.64 -7.17
CA GLU A 148 3.04 12.75 -6.64
C GLU A 148 1.67 12.88 -7.33
N TRP A 149 1.52 12.28 -8.51
CA TRP A 149 0.25 12.16 -9.25
C TRP A 149 -0.59 10.97 -8.79
N GLY A 150 -0.03 10.09 -7.95
CA GLY A 150 -0.70 8.92 -7.41
C GLY A 150 -1.47 9.21 -6.12
N HIS A 151 -2.50 8.40 -5.87
CA HIS A 151 -3.14 8.36 -4.56
C HIS A 151 -2.17 7.75 -3.52
N ASN A 152 -2.30 8.12 -2.26
CA ASN A 152 -1.43 7.63 -1.16
C ASN A 152 0.07 7.89 -1.37
N PHE A 153 0.42 9.00 -2.05
CA PHE A 153 1.80 9.42 -2.22
C PHE A 153 2.58 9.40 -0.88
N ARG A 154 3.78 8.85 -0.93
CA ARG A 154 4.70 8.78 0.22
C ARG A 154 6.04 9.40 -0.15
N PRO A 155 6.42 10.53 0.46
CA PRO A 155 7.67 11.24 0.12
C PRO A 155 8.90 10.35 0.16
N ASP A 156 8.97 9.40 1.09
CA ASP A 156 10.11 8.50 1.26
C ASP A 156 10.34 7.59 0.04
N TYR A 157 9.29 7.30 -0.73
CA TYR A 157 9.39 6.53 -1.97
C TYR A 157 10.15 7.28 -3.08
N LEU A 158 10.21 8.62 -3.04
CA LEU A 158 10.98 9.41 -4.00
C LEU A 158 12.47 9.07 -4.01
N LYS A 159 13.00 8.57 -2.90
CA LYS A 159 14.41 8.19 -2.75
C LYS A 159 14.75 6.78 -3.26
N LEU A 160 13.76 5.97 -3.58
CA LEU A 160 14.01 4.58 -3.98
C LEU A 160 14.90 4.44 -5.23
N PRO A 161 14.81 5.31 -6.26
CA PRO A 161 15.75 5.27 -7.37
C PRO A 161 17.19 5.55 -6.95
N ASP A 162 17.41 6.43 -5.96
CA ASP A 162 18.74 6.70 -5.40
C ASP A 162 19.27 5.50 -4.62
N TYR A 163 18.46 4.86 -3.82
CA TYR A 163 18.80 3.64 -3.12
C TYR A 163 19.12 2.47 -4.06
N GLN A 164 18.38 2.35 -5.18
CA GLN A 164 18.73 1.36 -6.21
C GLN A 164 20.14 1.55 -6.72
N ARG A 165 20.53 2.81 -7.00
CA ARG A 165 21.89 3.15 -7.44
C ARG A 165 22.93 2.95 -6.33
N GLU A 166 22.63 3.40 -5.11
CA GLU A 166 23.50 3.29 -3.93
C GLU A 166 23.87 1.84 -3.62
N PHE A 167 22.91 0.91 -3.75
CA PHE A 167 23.13 -0.51 -3.48
C PHE A 167 23.52 -1.31 -4.73
N ALA A 168 23.76 -0.64 -5.86
CA ALA A 168 24.11 -1.24 -7.15
C ALA A 168 23.14 -2.37 -7.57
N ILE A 169 21.83 -2.20 -7.34
CA ILE A 169 20.82 -3.19 -7.69
C ILE A 169 20.54 -3.11 -9.20
N PRO A 170 20.75 -4.21 -9.95
CA PRO A 170 20.76 -4.18 -11.42
C PRO A 170 19.36 -3.94 -12.04
N GLN A 171 18.28 -4.32 -11.35
CA GLN A 171 16.93 -4.22 -11.87
C GLN A 171 15.89 -3.96 -10.79
N VAL A 172 14.74 -3.45 -11.19
CA VAL A 172 13.60 -3.17 -10.31
C VAL A 172 12.33 -3.83 -10.85
N LEU A 173 11.46 -4.26 -9.94
CA LEU A 173 10.09 -4.65 -10.24
C LEU A 173 9.13 -3.74 -9.46
N LEU A 174 8.37 -2.93 -10.16
CA LEU A 174 7.32 -2.09 -9.60
C LEU A 174 5.99 -2.82 -9.62
N LEU A 175 5.32 -2.90 -8.49
CA LEU A 175 4.02 -3.55 -8.35
C LEU A 175 2.98 -2.55 -7.88
N THR A 176 1.86 -2.46 -8.57
CA THR A 176 0.71 -1.69 -8.10
C THR A 176 -0.61 -2.25 -8.61
N ALA A 177 -1.68 -2.02 -7.86
CA ALA A 177 -3.02 -2.39 -8.28
C ALA A 177 -3.68 -1.31 -9.15
N THR A 178 -3.24 -0.06 -9.01
CA THR A 178 -3.86 1.11 -9.65
C THR A 178 -2.78 2.08 -10.08
N ALA A 179 -2.82 2.48 -11.34
CA ALA A 179 -1.97 3.55 -11.84
C ALA A 179 -2.61 4.21 -13.06
N THR A 180 -2.71 5.53 -13.03
CA THR A 180 -3.09 6.32 -14.20
C THR A 180 -1.94 6.35 -15.21
N PRO A 181 -2.19 6.72 -16.48
CA PRO A 181 -1.11 6.91 -17.45
C PRO A 181 -0.01 7.87 -16.97
N ALA A 182 -0.37 8.92 -16.23
CA ALA A 182 0.60 9.87 -15.64
C ALA A 182 1.48 9.20 -14.59
N VAL A 183 0.90 8.38 -13.70
CA VAL A 183 1.65 7.61 -12.69
C VAL A 183 2.58 6.59 -13.34
N ILE A 184 2.11 5.89 -14.38
CA ILE A 184 2.92 4.93 -15.13
C ILE A 184 4.12 5.64 -15.81
N ALA A 185 3.89 6.80 -16.43
CA ALA A 185 4.94 7.59 -17.08
C ALA A 185 6.00 8.03 -16.04
N ASP A 186 5.58 8.53 -14.89
CA ASP A 186 6.44 8.98 -13.79
C ASP A 186 7.27 7.80 -13.23
N MET A 187 6.65 6.65 -12.97
CA MET A 187 7.34 5.43 -12.51
C MET A 187 8.40 4.97 -13.52
N ARG A 188 8.04 4.96 -14.82
CA ARG A 188 8.97 4.58 -15.88
C ARG A 188 10.17 5.50 -15.98
N GLU A 189 9.95 6.80 -15.91
CA GLU A 189 11.02 7.81 -15.95
C GLU A 189 11.98 7.64 -14.78
N LYS A 190 11.47 7.52 -13.55
CA LYS A 190 12.28 7.41 -12.33
C LYS A 190 13.17 6.17 -12.29
N PHE A 191 12.74 5.06 -12.88
CA PHE A 191 13.48 3.78 -12.86
C PHE A 191 13.97 3.34 -14.24
N ALA A 192 13.90 4.20 -15.25
CA ALA A 192 14.32 3.92 -16.63
C ALA A 192 13.71 2.62 -17.20
N ILE A 193 12.41 2.40 -16.96
CA ILE A 193 11.68 1.22 -17.46
C ILE A 193 11.23 1.45 -18.89
N ALA A 194 11.62 0.56 -19.82
CA ALA A 194 11.20 0.61 -21.21
C ALA A 194 9.67 0.37 -21.34
N PRO A 195 9.00 1.01 -22.33
CA PRO A 195 7.55 0.85 -22.53
C PRO A 195 7.09 -0.61 -22.64
N GLU A 196 7.87 -1.43 -23.32
CA GLU A 196 7.61 -2.86 -23.55
C GLU A 196 7.73 -3.73 -22.28
N HIS A 197 8.32 -3.19 -21.22
CA HIS A 197 8.43 -3.85 -19.92
C HIS A 197 7.35 -3.41 -18.93
N VAL A 198 6.34 -2.69 -19.39
CA VAL A 198 5.14 -2.39 -18.60
C VAL A 198 4.06 -3.40 -18.94
N VAL A 199 3.69 -4.20 -17.96
CA VAL A 199 2.65 -5.24 -18.10
C VAL A 199 1.40 -4.82 -17.36
N THR A 200 0.29 -4.67 -18.06
CA THR A 200 -1.01 -4.33 -17.50
C THR A 200 -2.02 -5.42 -17.81
N THR A 201 -2.83 -5.81 -16.82
CA THR A 201 -3.86 -6.84 -17.00
C THR A 201 -5.27 -6.28 -17.16
N GLY A 202 -5.41 -4.95 -17.11
CA GLY A 202 -6.70 -4.29 -17.05
C GLY A 202 -7.33 -4.36 -15.64
N PHE A 203 -8.42 -3.63 -15.47
CA PHE A 203 -9.11 -3.49 -14.18
C PHE A 203 -10.52 -4.08 -14.19
N TYR A 204 -10.94 -4.64 -15.32
CA TYR A 204 -12.28 -5.21 -15.46
C TYR A 204 -12.45 -6.48 -14.63
N ARG A 205 -13.48 -6.46 -13.81
CA ARG A 205 -13.87 -7.57 -12.94
C ARG A 205 -15.32 -7.97 -13.27
N PRO A 206 -15.52 -9.03 -14.07
CA PRO A 206 -16.85 -9.41 -14.57
C PRO A 206 -17.83 -9.84 -13.46
N ASN A 207 -17.31 -10.20 -12.31
CA ASN A 207 -18.12 -10.59 -11.16
C ASN A 207 -18.54 -9.41 -10.26
N LEU A 208 -18.15 -8.17 -10.58
CA LEU A 208 -18.55 -6.98 -9.82
C LEU A 208 -19.66 -6.23 -10.56
N GLU A 209 -20.79 -6.05 -9.88
CA GLU A 209 -21.84 -5.15 -10.30
C GLU A 209 -21.57 -3.76 -9.72
N LEU A 210 -21.43 -2.75 -10.59
CA LEU A 210 -21.15 -1.37 -10.16
C LEU A 210 -22.45 -0.57 -10.25
N LEU A 211 -22.96 -0.11 -9.10
CA LEU A 211 -24.20 0.66 -8.99
C LEU A 211 -23.87 2.08 -8.51
N VAL A 212 -24.55 3.05 -9.10
CA VAL A 212 -24.55 4.43 -8.63
C VAL A 212 -26.00 4.83 -8.35
N ALA A 213 -26.28 5.16 -7.10
CA ALA A 213 -27.60 5.64 -6.68
C ALA A 213 -27.51 7.12 -6.26
N PRO A 214 -28.44 7.99 -6.68
CA PRO A 214 -28.55 9.33 -6.14
C PRO A 214 -28.71 9.26 -4.63
N ALA A 215 -27.99 10.10 -3.86
CA ALA A 215 -28.22 10.19 -2.44
C ALA A 215 -29.57 10.85 -2.16
N MET A 216 -30.39 10.20 -1.34
CA MET A 216 -31.66 10.73 -0.85
C MET A 216 -31.42 11.68 0.33
N GLU A 217 -32.46 12.42 0.72
CA GLU A 217 -32.42 13.32 1.88
C GLU A 217 -32.02 12.58 3.16
N ASP A 218 -32.59 11.39 3.39
CA ASP A 218 -32.18 10.47 4.45
C ASP A 218 -31.29 9.34 3.89
N ARG A 219 -30.01 9.62 3.83
CA ARG A 219 -29.00 8.65 3.35
C ARG A 219 -28.85 7.45 4.27
N GLN A 220 -29.10 7.60 5.58
CA GLN A 220 -29.00 6.49 6.52
C GLN A 220 -30.15 5.51 6.28
N GLN A 221 -31.35 6.01 6.13
CA GLN A 221 -32.53 5.19 5.81
C GLN A 221 -32.34 4.48 4.46
N GLN A 222 -31.86 5.19 3.43
CA GLN A 222 -31.55 4.62 2.12
C GLN A 222 -30.57 3.46 2.23
N LEU A 223 -29.49 3.60 3.02
CA LEU A 223 -28.51 2.56 3.26
C LEU A 223 -29.13 1.34 3.96
N VAL A 224 -29.94 1.57 5.00
CA VAL A 224 -30.62 0.52 5.74
C VAL A 224 -31.55 -0.29 4.82
N GLU A 225 -32.37 0.40 4.02
CA GLU A 225 -33.27 -0.26 3.08
C GLU A 225 -32.55 -1.11 2.05
N TRP A 226 -31.43 -0.62 1.55
CA TRP A 226 -30.60 -1.37 0.59
C TRP A 226 -29.90 -2.57 1.22
N LEU A 227 -29.43 -2.46 2.47
CA LEU A 227 -28.71 -3.54 3.17
C LEU A 227 -29.64 -4.62 3.74
N ARG A 228 -30.82 -4.26 4.21
CA ARG A 228 -31.73 -5.16 4.94
C ARG A 228 -32.00 -6.49 4.24
N PRO A 229 -32.25 -6.56 2.91
CA PRO A 229 -32.44 -7.84 2.22
C PRO A 229 -31.21 -8.73 2.22
N GLN A 230 -30.02 -8.15 2.40
CA GLN A 230 -28.72 -8.81 2.30
C GLN A 230 -28.14 -9.19 3.67
N MET A 231 -28.78 -8.75 4.77
CA MET A 231 -28.37 -8.96 6.15
C MET A 231 -29.38 -9.82 6.91
N GLN A 232 -29.90 -10.86 6.25
CA GLN A 232 -30.82 -11.79 6.90
C GLN A 232 -30.07 -12.71 7.87
N PRO A 233 -30.60 -12.98 9.06
CA PRO A 233 -29.96 -13.86 10.03
C PRO A 233 -29.56 -15.21 9.43
N GLY A 234 -28.26 -15.57 9.57
CA GLY A 234 -27.69 -16.81 9.05
C GLY A 234 -27.29 -16.79 7.57
N SER A 235 -27.50 -15.67 6.86
CA SER A 235 -27.06 -15.47 5.47
C SER A 235 -26.56 -14.05 5.21
N GLU A 236 -25.95 -13.45 6.22
CA GLU A 236 -25.43 -12.09 6.15
C GLU A 236 -24.32 -11.97 5.12
N ALA A 237 -24.47 -11.04 4.19
CA ALA A 237 -23.48 -10.75 3.18
C ALA A 237 -22.32 -9.89 3.76
N PRO A 238 -21.08 -10.36 3.80
CA PRO A 238 -19.96 -9.57 4.28
C PRO A 238 -19.84 -8.24 3.52
N THR A 239 -19.93 -7.13 4.26
CA THR A 239 -20.09 -5.78 3.70
C THR A 239 -19.07 -4.80 4.29
N ILE A 240 -18.46 -3.99 3.44
CA ILE A 240 -17.68 -2.83 3.85
C ILE A 240 -18.39 -1.56 3.37
N ILE A 241 -18.58 -0.61 4.28
CA ILE A 241 -19.17 0.71 4.00
C ILE A 241 -18.08 1.76 4.21
N TYR A 242 -17.70 2.45 3.16
CA TYR A 242 -16.68 3.50 3.21
C TYR A 242 -17.32 4.87 3.46
N VAL A 243 -16.73 5.57 4.43
CA VAL A 243 -17.05 6.94 4.82
C VAL A 243 -15.78 7.80 4.90
N THR A 244 -15.94 9.11 4.81
CA THR A 244 -14.78 10.02 4.82
C THR A 244 -14.30 10.34 6.23
N LEU A 245 -15.23 10.56 7.18
CA LEU A 245 -14.92 11.03 8.53
C LEU A 245 -15.09 9.93 9.58
N GLN A 246 -14.25 9.96 10.62
CA GLN A 246 -14.36 9.04 11.77
C GLN A 246 -15.70 9.15 12.46
N GLN A 247 -16.20 10.37 12.67
CA GLN A 247 -17.49 10.62 13.27
C GLN A 247 -18.63 10.01 12.44
N THR A 248 -18.56 10.10 11.13
CA THR A 248 -19.56 9.47 10.23
C THR A 248 -19.51 7.95 10.36
N ALA A 249 -18.33 7.33 10.54
CA ALA A 249 -18.23 5.89 10.75
C ALA A 249 -19.00 5.44 12.01
N GLU A 250 -18.83 6.16 13.11
CA GLU A 250 -19.53 5.88 14.37
C GLU A 250 -21.06 6.10 14.24
N GLN A 251 -21.47 7.19 13.61
CA GLN A 251 -22.89 7.52 13.43
C GLN A 251 -23.61 6.48 12.56
N VAL A 252 -23.03 6.11 11.42
CA VAL A 252 -23.63 5.14 10.50
C VAL A 252 -23.65 3.73 11.12
N ALA A 253 -22.57 3.31 11.80
CA ALA A 253 -22.55 2.04 12.49
C ALA A 253 -23.60 1.96 13.60
N SER A 254 -23.81 3.05 14.35
CA SER A 254 -24.83 3.13 15.40
C SER A 254 -26.25 3.10 14.80
N ALA A 255 -26.47 3.80 13.69
CA ALA A 255 -27.77 3.79 12.99
C ALA A 255 -28.11 2.39 12.46
N LEU A 256 -27.15 1.67 11.89
CA LEU A 256 -27.35 0.29 11.43
C LEU A 256 -27.67 -0.66 12.59
N LYS A 257 -26.96 -0.54 13.72
CA LYS A 257 -27.27 -1.32 14.94
C LYS A 257 -28.67 -1.08 15.47
N ALA A 258 -29.14 0.16 15.43
CA ALA A 258 -30.50 0.52 15.84
C ALA A 258 -31.59 -0.12 14.94
N GLN A 259 -31.20 -0.63 13.78
CA GLN A 259 -32.06 -1.33 12.81
C GLN A 259 -31.73 -2.83 12.72
N ASP A 260 -31.14 -3.39 13.79
CA ASP A 260 -30.77 -4.81 13.92
C ASP A 260 -29.75 -5.31 12.87
N ILE A 261 -28.98 -4.40 12.26
CA ILE A 261 -27.86 -4.75 11.39
C ILE A 261 -26.57 -4.66 12.20
N ALA A 262 -25.92 -5.81 12.42
CA ALA A 262 -24.68 -5.89 13.18
C ALA A 262 -23.53 -5.22 12.39
N ALA A 263 -23.19 -3.99 12.73
CA ALA A 263 -22.15 -3.20 12.11
C ALA A 263 -21.16 -2.66 13.13
N GLN A 264 -19.89 -2.55 12.78
CA GLN A 264 -18.85 -1.97 13.63
C GLN A 264 -18.15 -0.81 12.90
N ALA A 265 -17.87 0.28 13.64
CA ALA A 265 -17.06 1.38 13.12
C ALA A 265 -15.57 1.01 13.18
N TYR A 266 -14.81 1.36 12.13
CA TYR A 266 -13.37 1.17 12.07
C TYR A 266 -12.67 2.42 11.53
N HIS A 267 -11.78 3.02 12.31
CA HIS A 267 -11.01 4.19 11.90
C HIS A 267 -9.71 4.34 12.71
N ALA A 268 -8.83 5.21 12.25
CA ALA A 268 -7.51 5.42 12.86
C ALA A 268 -7.55 5.99 14.29
N GLY A 269 -8.67 6.55 14.73
CA GLY A 269 -8.89 7.06 16.09
C GLY A 269 -9.11 5.97 17.13
N LEU A 270 -9.38 4.73 16.72
CA LEU A 270 -9.46 3.59 17.62
C LEU A 270 -8.06 3.15 18.04
N ASP A 271 -7.93 2.60 19.27
CA ASP A 271 -6.70 1.95 19.70
C ASP A 271 -6.38 0.71 18.86
N SER A 272 -5.12 0.28 18.90
CA SER A 272 -4.66 -0.84 18.06
C SER A 272 -5.35 -2.15 18.41
N GLN A 273 -5.54 -2.43 19.71
CA GLN A 273 -6.17 -3.65 20.17
C GLN A 273 -7.62 -3.76 19.69
N ARG A 274 -8.36 -2.65 19.75
CA ARG A 274 -9.75 -2.60 19.26
C ARG A 274 -9.82 -2.77 17.75
N ARG A 275 -8.89 -2.18 17.00
CA ARG A 275 -8.81 -2.37 15.55
C ARG A 275 -8.53 -3.82 15.17
N ASP A 276 -7.59 -4.46 15.85
CA ASP A 276 -7.25 -5.87 15.61
C ASP A 276 -8.44 -6.80 15.92
N GLU A 277 -9.17 -6.52 16.99
CA GLU A 277 -10.38 -7.27 17.36
C GLU A 277 -11.47 -7.16 16.30
N ILE A 278 -11.80 -5.93 15.85
CA ILE A 278 -12.82 -5.69 14.80
C ILE A 278 -12.40 -6.38 13.50
N GLN A 279 -11.15 -6.26 13.11
CA GLN A 279 -10.63 -6.93 11.92
C GLN A 279 -10.74 -8.46 12.03
N ARG A 280 -10.38 -9.04 13.16
CA ARG A 280 -10.51 -10.48 13.41
C ARG A 280 -11.96 -10.94 13.31
N GLN A 281 -12.88 -10.23 13.94
CA GLN A 281 -14.32 -10.55 13.91
C GLN A 281 -14.90 -10.46 12.49
N PHE A 282 -14.46 -9.49 11.69
CA PHE A 282 -14.86 -9.40 10.29
C PHE A 282 -14.29 -10.55 9.45
N MET A 283 -13.01 -10.89 9.65
CA MET A 283 -12.36 -11.98 8.94
C MET A 283 -12.99 -13.34 9.25
N SER A 284 -13.37 -13.60 10.51
CA SER A 284 -14.05 -14.83 10.95
C SER A 284 -15.55 -14.85 10.62
N SER A 285 -16.10 -13.77 10.10
CA SER A 285 -17.55 -13.57 9.85
C SER A 285 -18.43 -13.49 11.10
N GLU A 286 -17.83 -13.24 12.28
CA GLU A 286 -18.56 -12.95 13.51
C GLU A 286 -19.29 -11.59 13.43
N SER A 287 -18.74 -10.65 12.65
CA SER A 287 -19.37 -9.37 12.35
C SER A 287 -19.42 -9.17 10.83
N PRO A 288 -20.61 -9.18 10.23
CA PRO A 288 -20.74 -9.17 8.77
C PRO A 288 -20.53 -7.79 8.15
N CYS A 289 -20.64 -6.71 8.92
CA CYS A 289 -20.62 -5.35 8.39
C CYS A 289 -19.64 -4.44 9.12
N ILE A 290 -18.83 -3.74 8.36
CA ILE A 290 -17.91 -2.71 8.85
C ILE A 290 -18.21 -1.38 8.18
N VAL A 291 -18.30 -0.31 8.99
CA VAL A 291 -18.34 1.08 8.52
C VAL A 291 -16.97 1.69 8.78
N ALA A 292 -16.25 2.03 7.73
CA ALA A 292 -14.83 2.34 7.84
C ALA A 292 -14.43 3.59 7.07
N THR A 293 -13.42 4.29 7.61
CA THR A 293 -12.61 5.21 6.81
C THR A 293 -11.59 4.42 5.97
N ILE A 294 -10.84 5.11 5.11
CA ILE A 294 -9.78 4.50 4.28
C ILE A 294 -8.74 3.69 5.09
N ALA A 295 -8.69 3.88 6.41
CA ALA A 295 -7.82 3.11 7.29
C ALA A 295 -8.14 1.60 7.30
N PHE A 296 -9.38 1.20 6.98
CA PHE A 296 -9.76 -0.20 6.85
C PHE A 296 -9.56 -0.68 5.44
N GLY A 297 -8.75 -1.68 5.29
CA GLY A 297 -8.59 -2.33 4.00
C GLY A 297 -7.17 -2.63 3.59
N MET A 298 -6.17 -1.94 4.09
CA MET A 298 -4.79 -2.32 3.86
C MET A 298 -4.50 -3.62 4.63
N GLY A 299 -4.17 -4.69 3.91
CA GLY A 299 -3.91 -6.00 4.51
C GLY A 299 -5.14 -6.90 4.74
N ILE A 300 -6.34 -6.51 4.30
CA ILE A 300 -7.52 -7.38 4.39
C ILE A 300 -7.59 -8.27 3.16
N ASP A 301 -7.43 -9.57 3.38
CA ASP A 301 -7.54 -10.60 2.35
C ASP A 301 -8.74 -11.54 2.62
N LYS A 302 -9.94 -10.97 2.73
CA LYS A 302 -11.21 -11.71 2.83
C LYS A 302 -11.78 -11.89 1.43
N GLY A 303 -11.81 -13.13 0.95
CA GLY A 303 -12.23 -13.46 -0.42
C GLY A 303 -13.74 -13.21 -0.70
N ASN A 304 -14.57 -13.42 0.30
CA ASN A 304 -16.04 -13.47 0.18
C ASN A 304 -16.76 -12.17 0.53
N ILE A 305 -16.14 -11.01 0.38
CA ILE A 305 -16.83 -9.72 0.57
C ILE A 305 -17.86 -9.57 -0.56
N ARG A 306 -19.15 -9.50 -0.19
CA ARG A 306 -20.26 -9.42 -1.14
C ARG A 306 -20.63 -8.00 -1.50
N ASN A 307 -20.45 -7.06 -0.57
CA ASN A 307 -20.81 -5.67 -0.81
C ASN A 307 -19.69 -4.72 -0.43
N VAL A 308 -19.43 -3.75 -1.29
CA VAL A 308 -18.64 -2.56 -0.98
C VAL A 308 -19.53 -1.34 -1.25
N VAL A 309 -19.81 -0.57 -0.21
CA VAL A 309 -20.66 0.61 -0.30
C VAL A 309 -19.86 1.87 -0.06
N HIS A 310 -19.89 2.80 -0.98
CA HIS A 310 -19.41 4.15 -0.78
C HIS A 310 -20.55 5.03 -0.31
N TYR A 311 -20.67 5.18 1.02
CA TYR A 311 -21.62 6.09 1.63
C TYR A 311 -21.23 7.54 1.36
N ASP A 312 -19.94 7.86 1.47
CA ASP A 312 -19.35 9.09 0.97
C ASP A 312 -18.53 8.80 -0.29
N LEU A 313 -18.40 9.80 -1.16
CA LEU A 313 -17.61 9.66 -2.37
C LEU A 313 -16.12 9.39 -2.04
N PRO A 314 -15.46 8.48 -2.76
CA PRO A 314 -14.03 8.26 -2.60
C PRO A 314 -13.23 9.49 -3.05
N LYS A 315 -11.99 9.62 -2.54
CA LYS A 315 -11.12 10.77 -2.83
C LYS A 315 -10.70 10.88 -4.29
N SER A 316 -10.59 9.73 -4.96
CA SER A 316 -10.20 9.64 -6.36
C SER A 316 -10.74 8.35 -6.99
N ILE A 317 -10.65 8.24 -8.32
CA ILE A 317 -11.03 7.03 -9.05
C ILE A 317 -10.09 5.85 -8.70
N GLU A 318 -8.85 6.12 -8.36
CA GLU A 318 -7.88 5.12 -7.93
C GLU A 318 -8.25 4.57 -6.56
N ASN A 319 -8.61 5.43 -5.60
CA ASN A 319 -9.14 4.99 -4.31
C ASN A 319 -10.40 4.14 -4.50
N TYR A 320 -11.34 4.59 -5.34
CA TYR A 320 -12.52 3.83 -5.69
C TYR A 320 -12.16 2.43 -6.22
N SER A 321 -11.27 2.36 -7.21
CA SER A 321 -10.84 1.09 -7.80
C SER A 321 -10.18 0.15 -6.78
N GLN A 322 -9.37 0.68 -5.89
CA GLN A 322 -8.72 -0.09 -4.83
C GLN A 322 -9.74 -0.62 -3.80
N GLU A 323 -10.72 0.19 -3.44
CA GLU A 323 -11.74 -0.14 -2.46
C GLU A 323 -12.73 -1.16 -3.00
N ILE A 324 -13.26 -1.00 -4.21
CA ILE A 324 -14.12 -2.02 -4.85
C ILE A 324 -13.36 -3.31 -5.19
N GLY A 325 -12.05 -3.22 -5.41
CA GLY A 325 -11.18 -4.37 -5.65
C GLY A 325 -11.12 -5.38 -4.49
N ARG A 326 -11.70 -5.05 -3.33
CA ARG A 326 -11.86 -5.96 -2.18
C ARG A 326 -13.04 -6.91 -2.34
N ALA A 327 -14.05 -6.51 -3.11
CA ALA A 327 -15.24 -7.31 -3.34
C ALA A 327 -14.94 -8.54 -4.21
N GLY A 328 -15.56 -9.67 -3.90
CA GLY A 328 -15.60 -10.85 -4.73
C GLY A 328 -14.24 -11.39 -5.20
N ARG A 329 -13.23 -11.42 -4.34
CA ARG A 329 -11.92 -11.99 -4.69
C ARG A 329 -11.96 -13.49 -4.95
N ASP A 330 -13.00 -14.17 -4.44
CA ASP A 330 -13.31 -15.57 -4.70
C ASP A 330 -13.94 -15.80 -6.09
N GLY A 331 -14.15 -14.74 -6.89
CA GLY A 331 -14.76 -14.81 -8.22
C GLY A 331 -16.29 -14.84 -8.22
N LEU A 332 -16.94 -14.88 -7.06
CA LEU A 332 -18.40 -14.89 -6.97
C LEU A 332 -18.98 -13.48 -7.15
N PRO A 333 -20.25 -13.38 -7.61
CA PRO A 333 -20.92 -12.10 -7.79
C PRO A 333 -20.88 -11.24 -6.53
N SER A 334 -20.58 -9.96 -6.70
CA SER A 334 -20.49 -8.98 -5.62
C SER A 334 -20.94 -7.61 -6.12
N THR A 335 -21.53 -6.81 -5.24
CA THR A 335 -22.09 -5.52 -5.60
C THR A 335 -21.29 -4.38 -4.99
N CYS A 336 -20.99 -3.37 -5.79
CA CYS A 336 -20.32 -2.14 -5.38
C CYS A 336 -21.29 -0.96 -5.59
N LEU A 337 -21.84 -0.44 -4.49
CA LEU A 337 -22.79 0.68 -4.52
C LEU A 337 -22.09 1.98 -4.17
N THR A 338 -22.28 3.01 -5.00
CA THR A 338 -21.89 4.39 -4.68
C THR A 338 -23.13 5.24 -4.46
N MET A 339 -23.26 5.84 -3.28
CA MET A 339 -24.32 6.80 -2.95
C MET A 339 -23.83 8.20 -3.35
N ALA A 340 -24.26 8.67 -4.52
CA ALA A 340 -23.77 9.88 -5.16
C ALA A 340 -24.37 11.16 -4.56
N GLY A 341 -23.91 11.55 -3.38
CA GLY A 341 -24.28 12.82 -2.72
C GLY A 341 -23.24 13.92 -2.94
N ARG A 342 -23.66 15.18 -3.05
CA ARG A 342 -22.75 16.34 -3.17
C ARG A 342 -22.28 16.87 -1.82
N ASP A 343 -22.86 16.45 -0.72
CA ASP A 343 -22.62 16.98 0.62
C ASP A 343 -21.17 16.74 1.08
N GLY A 344 -20.57 15.62 0.65
CA GLY A 344 -19.17 15.28 0.93
C GLY A 344 -18.14 16.02 0.09
N LEU A 345 -18.52 16.71 -1.00
CA LEU A 345 -17.55 17.37 -1.90
C LEU A 345 -16.73 18.42 -1.19
N ARG A 346 -17.34 19.25 -0.33
CA ARG A 346 -16.61 20.26 0.45
C ARG A 346 -15.52 19.65 1.34
N VAL A 347 -15.77 18.47 1.90
CA VAL A 347 -14.79 17.75 2.72
C VAL A 347 -13.63 17.29 1.85
N LEU A 348 -13.92 16.74 0.67
CA LEU A 348 -12.89 16.32 -0.29
C LEU A 348 -12.08 17.50 -0.81
N GLU A 349 -12.73 18.61 -1.17
CA GLU A 349 -12.08 19.87 -1.55
C GLU A 349 -11.14 20.38 -0.45
N ASN A 350 -11.59 20.38 0.80
CA ASN A 350 -10.77 20.77 1.94
C ASN A 350 -9.53 19.87 2.14
N PHE A 351 -9.60 18.58 1.79
CA PHE A 351 -8.42 17.74 1.79
C PHE A 351 -7.44 18.15 0.70
N VAL A 352 -7.92 18.42 -0.52
CA VAL A 352 -7.08 18.83 -1.65
C VAL A 352 -6.42 20.18 -1.40
N TYR A 353 -7.21 21.21 -1.08
CA TYR A 353 -6.68 22.57 -0.85
C TYR A 353 -5.83 22.66 0.41
N GLY A 354 -6.18 21.93 1.47
CA GLY A 354 -5.41 21.93 2.71
C GLY A 354 -4.04 21.27 2.60
N ASP A 355 -3.81 20.45 1.59
CA ASP A 355 -2.51 19.83 1.31
C ASP A 355 -1.63 20.66 0.38
N THR A 356 -2.10 21.84 -0.06
CA THR A 356 -1.31 22.80 -0.84
C THR A 356 -0.70 23.83 0.13
N PRO A 357 0.63 23.87 0.30
CA PRO A 357 1.29 24.84 1.17
C PRO A 357 1.11 26.27 0.66
N GLU A 358 0.87 27.20 1.55
CA GLU A 358 0.89 28.62 1.24
C GLU A 358 2.32 29.11 1.03
N TYR A 359 2.51 30.09 0.14
CA TYR A 359 3.81 30.68 -0.13
C TYR A 359 4.50 31.19 1.13
N SER A 360 3.76 31.85 2.03
CA SER A 360 4.27 32.36 3.31
C SER A 360 4.83 31.22 4.21
N GLY A 361 4.19 30.06 4.22
CA GLY A 361 4.65 28.90 4.96
C GLY A 361 5.96 28.33 4.39
N ILE A 362 6.07 28.28 3.06
CA ILE A 362 7.31 27.83 2.38
C ILE A 362 8.46 28.80 2.70
N VAL A 363 8.21 30.10 2.65
CA VAL A 363 9.23 31.13 2.99
C VAL A 363 9.73 30.92 4.43
N ARG A 364 8.82 30.78 5.40
CA ARG A 364 9.20 30.51 6.81
C ARG A 364 10.05 29.27 6.97
N LEU A 365 9.67 28.18 6.30
CA LEU A 365 10.45 26.93 6.30
C LEU A 365 11.88 27.17 5.80
N LEU A 366 12.03 27.87 4.68
CA LEU A 366 13.34 28.18 4.10
C LEU A 366 14.17 29.12 4.98
N GLU A 367 13.55 30.07 5.66
CA GLU A 367 14.20 30.97 6.62
C GLU A 367 14.74 30.20 7.83
N GLU A 368 14.01 29.22 8.35
CA GLU A 368 14.50 28.33 9.42
C GLU A 368 15.71 27.49 8.97
N VAL A 369 15.63 26.89 7.78
CA VAL A 369 16.75 26.14 7.21
C VAL A 369 17.98 27.05 7.03
N ALA A 370 17.81 28.24 6.49
CA ALA A 370 18.88 29.22 6.31
C ALA A 370 19.48 29.68 7.64
N SER A 371 18.64 29.89 8.66
CA SER A 371 19.10 30.26 10.00
C SER A 371 19.94 29.15 10.63
N ALA A 372 19.54 27.89 10.49
CA ALA A 372 20.31 26.74 10.97
C ALA A 372 21.67 26.59 10.24
N ALA A 373 21.72 26.89 8.95
CA ALA A 373 22.95 26.87 8.17
C ALA A 373 23.99 27.87 8.65
N ASN A 374 23.57 28.94 9.33
CA ASN A 374 24.43 29.98 9.91
C ASN A 374 24.90 29.66 11.34
N THR A 375 24.47 28.56 11.95
CA THR A 375 24.96 28.11 13.26
C THR A 375 26.33 27.46 13.14
N PRO A 376 27.19 27.51 14.19
CA PRO A 376 28.51 26.88 14.15
C PRO A 376 28.48 25.39 13.78
N ASP A 377 27.47 24.67 14.27
CA ASP A 377 27.32 23.23 14.07
C ASP A 377 26.57 22.88 12.78
N ARG A 378 25.95 23.86 12.14
CA ARG A 378 25.09 23.66 10.95
C ARG A 378 24.05 22.54 11.14
N GLN A 379 23.55 22.40 12.36
CA GLN A 379 22.55 21.41 12.73
C GLN A 379 21.21 22.08 12.92
N TRP A 380 20.18 21.44 12.44
CA TRP A 380 18.80 21.84 12.58
C TRP A 380 18.02 20.73 13.28
N GLU A 381 17.78 20.90 14.57
CA GLU A 381 16.90 20.01 15.32
C GLU A 381 15.47 20.50 15.21
N VAL A 382 14.59 19.65 14.68
CA VAL A 382 13.21 20.03 14.45
C VAL A 382 12.23 18.94 14.85
N LEU A 383 11.18 19.31 15.55
CA LEU A 383 10.01 18.48 15.78
C LEU A 383 8.99 18.78 14.67
N LEU A 384 8.67 17.78 13.85
CA LEU A 384 7.80 17.92 12.69
C LEU A 384 6.44 18.55 13.02
N ASN A 385 5.85 18.20 14.18
CA ASN A 385 4.56 18.76 14.60
C ASN A 385 4.67 20.25 14.95
N THR A 386 5.78 20.66 15.55
CA THR A 386 6.06 22.09 15.85
C THR A 386 6.27 22.86 14.56
N LEU A 387 7.13 22.37 13.67
CA LEU A 387 7.40 22.99 12.37
C LEU A 387 6.13 23.08 11.52
N SER A 388 5.29 22.06 11.49
CA SER A 388 3.99 22.08 10.81
C SER A 388 3.08 23.18 11.30
N ARG A 389 3.01 23.37 12.62
CA ARG A 389 2.22 24.46 13.23
C ARG A 389 2.80 25.84 12.93
N ASP A 390 4.12 26.00 13.07
CA ASP A 390 4.78 27.30 12.96
C ASP A 390 4.82 27.78 11.51
N THR A 391 4.92 26.88 10.55
CA THR A 391 4.86 27.18 9.11
C THR A 391 3.45 27.16 8.52
N ASN A 392 2.44 26.70 9.26
CA ASN A 392 1.09 26.42 8.77
C ASN A 392 1.05 25.47 7.56
N ILE A 393 2.01 24.55 7.49
CA ILE A 393 2.06 23.49 6.45
C ILE A 393 1.66 22.16 7.07
N ARG A 394 0.67 21.47 6.51
CA ARG A 394 0.27 20.14 6.98
C ARG A 394 1.43 19.14 6.89
N LEU A 395 1.41 18.10 7.74
CA LEU A 395 2.52 17.18 7.90
C LEU A 395 2.95 16.46 6.60
N LEU A 396 2.02 16.07 5.73
CA LEU A 396 2.37 15.38 4.49
C LEU A 396 3.08 16.32 3.49
N PRO A 397 2.54 17.50 3.14
CA PRO A 397 3.25 18.46 2.34
C PRO A 397 4.59 18.89 2.94
N LEU A 398 4.66 19.07 4.27
CA LEU A 398 5.90 19.41 4.96
C LEU A 398 6.97 18.32 4.78
N LYS A 399 6.62 17.07 5.01
CA LYS A 399 7.53 15.93 4.76
C LYS A 399 7.99 15.88 3.30
N THR A 400 7.09 16.15 2.36
CA THR A 400 7.41 16.19 0.92
C THR A 400 8.45 17.30 0.64
N LEU A 401 8.25 18.50 1.17
CA LEU A 401 9.21 19.61 1.04
C LEU A 401 10.57 19.26 1.64
N LEU A 402 10.60 18.67 2.84
CA LEU A 402 11.86 18.24 3.47
C LEU A 402 12.60 17.20 2.64
N VAL A 403 11.91 16.20 2.12
CA VAL A 403 12.51 15.19 1.21
C VAL A 403 13.04 15.86 -0.06
N ARG A 404 12.31 16.81 -0.65
CA ARG A 404 12.78 17.58 -1.81
C ARG A 404 14.04 18.38 -1.49
N LEU A 405 14.09 19.09 -0.36
CA LEU A 405 15.28 19.81 0.08
C LEU A 405 16.48 18.88 0.28
N GLU A 406 16.26 17.68 0.80
CA GLU A 406 17.29 16.67 0.94
C GLU A 406 17.77 16.15 -0.43
N MET A 407 16.87 15.81 -1.36
CA MET A 407 17.22 15.38 -2.71
C MET A 407 18.03 16.43 -3.50
N HIS A 408 17.77 17.71 -3.23
CA HIS A 408 18.53 18.82 -3.80
C HIS A 408 19.80 19.17 -3.03
N GLY A 409 20.15 18.41 -1.99
CA GLY A 409 21.36 18.62 -1.19
C GLY A 409 21.35 19.87 -0.31
N VAL A 410 20.16 20.46 -0.08
CA VAL A 410 20.01 21.63 0.80
C VAL A 410 20.11 21.25 2.26
N ILE A 411 19.54 20.10 2.63
CA ILE A 411 19.63 19.51 3.97
C ILE A 411 20.08 18.05 3.86
N ALA A 412 20.62 17.50 4.95
CA ALA A 412 20.96 16.09 5.06
C ALA A 412 20.47 15.53 6.40
N PRO A 413 19.75 14.40 6.46
CA PRO A 413 19.37 13.76 7.70
C PRO A 413 20.60 13.22 8.42
N ARG A 414 20.59 13.21 9.75
CA ARG A 414 21.57 12.56 10.62
C ARG A 414 21.03 11.35 11.31
#